data_80bb2de9ca3202ded44d88a680c574f2
#
_entry.id   80bb2de9ca3202ded44d88a680c574f2
#
_cell.length_a   1.000
_cell.length_b   1.000
_cell.length_c   1.000
_cell.angle_alpha   90.00
_cell.angle_beta   90.00
_cell.angle_gamma   90.00
#
_symmetry.space_group_name_H-M   'P 1'
#
loop_
_entity.id
_entity.type
_entity.pdbx_description
1 polymer ?
#
loop_
_entity_poly.entity_id
_entity_poly.type
_entity_poly.pdbx_seq_one_letter_code
_entity_poly.pdbx_strand_id
1 'polypeptide(L)'
;MKRTLMQVYIKGSAEAVGVYQRAFNAPLVAGYKNDDGTYMHAEIDVDGQILAVSEEFQSGNAGNKMQFCLHYKNDEKDKVTKAYNVLIEGAQKIYDPLGPCSYSPHMAAFVDKFGIFWCIFSD
;
A
#
# COMPACT_ATOMS: atom_id res chain seq x y z
N MET A 1 -3.82 24.08 4.16
CA MET A 1 -3.76 22.60 4.31
C MET A 1 -2.43 22.24 4.93
N LYS A 2 -2.43 21.41 5.96
CA LYS A 2 -1.18 21.04 6.65
C LYS A 2 -0.46 19.87 5.96
N ARG A 3 -1.20 18.82 5.61
CA ARG A 3 -0.65 17.64 4.92
C ARG A 3 -1.76 16.78 4.35
N THR A 4 -1.39 15.86 3.47
CA THR A 4 -2.28 14.85 2.91
C THR A 4 -1.83 13.48 3.40
N LEU A 5 -2.77 12.61 3.71
CA LEU A 5 -2.52 11.23 4.07
C LEU A 5 -3.23 10.31 3.08
N MET A 6 -2.61 9.19 2.77
CA MET A 6 -3.29 8.05 2.17
C MET A 6 -3.86 7.23 3.33
N GLN A 7 -5.16 7.38 3.62
CA GLN A 7 -5.79 6.68 4.75
C GLN A 7 -6.53 5.44 4.27
N VAL A 8 -6.22 4.30 4.87
CA VAL A 8 -6.91 3.04 4.62
C VAL A 8 -7.51 2.48 5.90
N TYR A 9 -8.66 1.84 5.78
CA TYR A 9 -9.32 1.11 6.87
C TYR A 9 -9.27 -0.36 6.51
N ILE A 10 -8.61 -1.14 7.35
CA ILE A 10 -8.27 -2.53 7.03
C ILE A 10 -8.62 -3.43 8.22
N LYS A 11 -9.26 -4.54 7.94
CA LYS A 11 -9.42 -5.60 8.91
C LYS A 11 -8.10 -6.34 9.05
N GLY A 12 -7.54 -6.36 10.27
CA GLY A 12 -6.20 -6.88 10.50
C GLY A 12 -5.11 -5.83 10.31
N SER A 13 -5.32 -4.64 10.87
CA SER A 13 -4.41 -3.49 10.73
C SER A 13 -2.99 -3.77 11.19
N ALA A 14 -2.80 -4.58 12.25
CA ALA A 14 -1.46 -4.89 12.76
C ALA A 14 -0.65 -5.69 11.73
N GLU A 15 -1.27 -6.68 11.09
CA GLU A 15 -0.64 -7.43 9.99
C GLU A 15 -0.38 -6.53 8.79
N ALA A 16 -1.36 -5.70 8.43
CA ALA A 16 -1.25 -4.81 7.26
C ALA A 16 -0.07 -3.84 7.40
N VAL A 17 0.10 -3.22 8.57
CA VAL A 17 1.23 -2.33 8.84
C VAL A 17 2.55 -3.07 8.61
N GLY A 18 2.71 -4.27 9.13
CA GLY A 18 3.92 -5.06 8.93
C GLY A 18 4.18 -5.39 7.46
N VAL A 19 3.14 -5.76 6.71
CA VAL A 19 3.25 -6.05 5.27
C VAL A 19 3.69 -4.80 4.51
N TYR A 20 3.04 -3.67 4.76
CA TYR A 20 3.38 -2.41 4.06
C TYR A 20 4.77 -1.90 4.43
N GLN A 21 5.19 -2.07 5.69
CA GLN A 21 6.56 -1.74 6.09
C GLN A 21 7.58 -2.55 5.29
N ARG A 22 7.34 -3.86 5.11
CA ARG A 22 8.25 -4.70 4.31
C ARG A 22 8.21 -4.34 2.82
N ALA A 23 7.00 -4.11 2.29
CA ALA A 23 6.82 -3.78 0.87
C ALA A 23 7.58 -2.52 0.46
N PHE A 24 7.48 -1.48 1.29
CA PHE A 24 7.99 -0.15 0.96
C PHE A 24 9.24 0.24 1.74
N ASN A 25 9.77 -0.67 2.56
CA ASN A 25 10.86 -0.35 3.49
C ASN A 25 10.54 0.94 4.28
N ALA A 26 9.33 1.01 4.82
CA ALA A 26 8.77 2.22 5.40
C ALA A 26 8.83 2.18 6.93
N PRO A 27 9.41 3.19 7.58
CA PRO A 27 9.40 3.27 9.04
C PRO A 27 8.00 3.62 9.57
N LEU A 28 7.69 3.10 10.75
CA LEU A 28 6.52 3.52 11.51
C LEU A 28 6.85 4.87 12.17
N VAL A 29 6.09 5.91 11.85
CA VAL A 29 6.33 7.26 12.37
C VAL A 29 5.31 7.66 13.44
N ALA A 30 4.17 6.98 13.52
CA ALA A 30 3.19 7.13 14.59
C ALA A 30 2.40 5.84 14.74
N GLY A 31 2.02 5.51 15.97
CA GLY A 31 1.23 4.30 16.23
C GLY A 31 0.45 4.42 17.52
N TYR A 32 -0.87 4.24 17.42
CA TYR A 32 -1.79 4.25 18.55
C TYR A 32 -2.62 2.97 18.47
N LYS A 33 -2.48 2.10 19.46
CA LYS A 33 -3.14 0.80 19.45
C LYS A 33 -4.47 0.81 20.20
N ASN A 34 -5.40 0.00 19.71
CA ASN A 34 -6.58 -0.43 20.46
C ASN A 34 -6.19 -1.46 21.51
N ASP A 35 -7.09 -1.73 22.45
CA ASP A 35 -6.85 -2.73 23.53
C ASP A 35 -6.61 -4.13 22.99
N ASP A 36 -7.17 -4.47 21.81
CA ASP A 36 -7.03 -5.78 21.17
C ASP A 36 -5.73 -5.96 20.38
N GLY A 37 -4.86 -4.95 20.36
CA GLY A 37 -3.60 -4.99 19.63
C GLY A 37 -3.69 -4.52 18.18
N THR A 38 -4.88 -4.24 17.66
CA THR A 38 -5.04 -3.59 16.35
C THR A 38 -4.70 -2.12 16.46
N TYR A 39 -4.55 -1.46 15.31
CA TYR A 39 -4.26 -0.02 15.31
C TYR A 39 -5.53 0.81 15.26
N MET A 40 -5.69 1.72 16.23
CA MET A 40 -6.64 2.82 16.10
C MET A 40 -6.18 3.73 14.96
N HIS A 41 -4.87 4.01 14.90
CA HIS A 41 -4.25 4.80 13.86
C HIS A 41 -2.75 4.53 13.84
N ALA A 42 -2.22 4.17 12.69
CA ALA A 42 -0.79 4.02 12.48
C ALA A 42 -0.38 4.82 11.25
N GLU A 43 0.80 5.39 11.26
CA GLU A 43 1.34 6.08 10.10
C GLU A 43 2.71 5.49 9.75
N ILE A 44 2.91 5.16 8.50
CA ILE A 44 4.20 4.76 7.97
C ILE A 44 4.62 5.72 6.85
N ASP A 45 5.90 5.96 6.74
CA ASP A 45 6.45 6.88 5.74
C ASP A 45 6.92 6.09 4.52
N VAL A 46 6.16 6.21 3.42
CA VAL A 46 6.47 5.59 2.14
C VAL A 46 7.15 6.64 1.26
N ASP A 47 8.47 6.74 1.38
CA ASP A 47 9.29 7.66 0.58
C ASP A 47 8.79 9.12 0.62
N GLY A 48 8.37 9.58 1.80
CA GLY A 48 7.85 10.93 2.01
C GLY A 48 6.34 11.05 1.94
N GLN A 49 5.62 10.02 1.50
CA GLN A 49 4.16 9.97 1.51
C GLN A 49 3.69 9.13 2.70
N ILE A 50 2.88 9.74 3.56
CA ILE A 50 2.34 9.00 4.70
C ILE A 50 1.18 8.09 4.25
N LEU A 51 1.31 6.81 4.56
CA LEU A 51 0.24 5.84 4.50
C LEU A 51 -0.26 5.62 5.92
N ALA A 52 -1.51 5.98 6.17
CA ALA A 52 -2.15 5.80 7.46
C ALA A 52 -3.07 4.58 7.42
N VAL A 53 -2.96 3.74 8.44
CA VAL A 53 -3.73 2.48 8.54
C VAL A 53 -4.49 2.49 9.85
N SER A 54 -5.79 2.24 9.77
CA SER A 54 -6.68 2.10 10.93
C SER A 54 -7.47 0.81 10.82
N GLU A 55 -7.81 0.22 11.98
CA GLU A 55 -8.64 -0.98 11.99
C GLU A 55 -10.05 -0.66 11.47
N GLU A 56 -10.56 -1.52 10.61
CA GLU A 56 -11.92 -1.43 10.10
C GLU A 56 -12.87 -2.15 11.04
N PHE A 57 -13.71 -1.40 11.74
CA PHE A 57 -14.73 -1.96 12.64
C PHE A 57 -16.10 -2.10 11.99
N GLN A 58 -16.30 -1.50 10.82
CA GLN A 58 -17.52 -1.61 10.03
C GLN A 58 -17.18 -2.11 8.64
N SER A 59 -18.01 -3.03 8.13
CA SER A 59 -17.82 -3.53 6.76
C SER A 59 -18.06 -2.40 5.76
N GLY A 60 -17.00 -2.01 5.05
CA GLY A 60 -17.06 -1.06 3.96
C GLY A 60 -17.00 -1.77 2.60
N ASN A 61 -17.43 -1.08 1.57
CA ASN A 61 -17.24 -1.54 0.20
C ASN A 61 -15.81 -1.21 -0.24
N ALA A 62 -15.01 -2.23 -0.49
CA ALA A 62 -13.74 -2.08 -1.19
C ALA A 62 -14.06 -1.85 -2.67
N GLY A 63 -14.36 -0.62 -3.05
CA GLY A 63 -14.53 -0.25 -4.45
C GLY A 63 -13.19 -0.05 -5.14
N ASN A 64 -13.17 -0.20 -6.45
CA ASN A 64 -11.96 0.03 -7.27
C ASN A 64 -11.98 1.38 -7.99
N LYS A 65 -12.69 2.35 -7.43
CA LYS A 65 -12.75 3.71 -7.99
C LYS A 65 -11.55 4.58 -7.62
N MET A 66 -10.84 4.21 -6.57
CA MET A 66 -9.65 4.90 -6.13
C MET A 66 -8.48 3.95 -6.13
N GLN A 67 -7.34 4.43 -6.62
CA GLN A 67 -6.13 3.67 -6.73
C GLN A 67 -4.99 4.50 -6.17
N PHE A 68 -4.14 3.89 -5.36
CA PHE A 68 -2.89 4.52 -4.98
C PHE A 68 -1.87 4.28 -6.09
N CYS A 69 -1.40 5.37 -6.66
CA CYS A 69 -0.47 5.32 -7.77
C CYS A 69 0.90 5.83 -7.29
N LEU A 70 1.87 4.95 -7.26
CA LEU A 70 3.24 5.26 -6.84
C LEU A 70 4.15 5.25 -8.05
N HIS A 71 4.67 6.42 -8.41
CA HIS A 71 5.54 6.61 -9.55
C HIS A 71 6.97 6.82 -9.08
N TYR A 72 7.83 5.87 -9.37
CA TYR A 72 9.24 5.87 -9.02
C TYR A 72 10.10 6.31 -10.20
N LYS A 73 11.30 6.78 -9.90
CA LYS A 73 12.29 7.14 -10.92
C LYS A 73 12.88 5.88 -11.56
N ASN A 74 13.52 6.07 -12.73
CA ASN A 74 14.17 4.99 -13.46
C ASN A 74 15.18 4.20 -12.61
N ASP A 75 15.97 4.88 -11.77
CA ASP A 75 16.98 4.26 -10.92
C ASP A 75 16.38 3.62 -9.65
N GLU A 76 15.05 3.68 -9.49
CA GLU A 76 14.33 3.12 -8.34
C GLU A 76 13.44 1.92 -8.70
N LYS A 77 13.62 1.33 -9.89
CA LYS A 77 12.80 0.19 -10.34
C LYS A 77 12.83 -0.99 -9.36
N ASP A 78 13.91 -1.14 -8.59
CA ASP A 78 14.02 -2.21 -7.59
C ASP A 78 13.00 -2.04 -6.45
N LYS A 79 12.60 -0.81 -6.15
CA LYS A 79 11.54 -0.52 -5.17
C LYS A 79 10.19 -1.04 -5.68
N VAL A 80 9.92 -0.88 -6.97
CA VAL A 80 8.70 -1.42 -7.61
C VAL A 80 8.67 -2.94 -7.51
N THR A 81 9.79 -3.60 -7.87
CA THR A 81 9.91 -5.05 -7.81
C THR A 81 9.71 -5.57 -6.39
N LYS A 82 10.36 -4.94 -5.41
CA LYS A 82 10.24 -5.35 -4.01
C LYS A 82 8.82 -5.20 -3.50
N ALA A 83 8.18 -4.06 -3.76
CA ALA A 83 6.81 -3.82 -3.35
C ALA A 83 5.86 -4.84 -3.98
N TYR A 84 5.99 -5.08 -5.28
CA TYR A 84 5.20 -6.07 -5.98
C TYR A 84 5.36 -7.46 -5.36
N ASN A 85 6.60 -7.91 -5.16
CA ASN A 85 6.85 -9.25 -4.62
C ASN A 85 6.25 -9.47 -3.24
N VAL A 86 6.19 -8.44 -2.41
CA VAL A 86 5.56 -8.52 -1.09
C VAL A 86 4.03 -8.46 -1.21
N LEU A 87 3.51 -7.49 -1.95
CA LEU A 87 2.07 -7.21 -1.97
C LEU A 87 1.26 -8.17 -2.83
N ILE A 88 1.90 -8.87 -3.76
CA ILE A 88 1.19 -9.80 -4.65
C ILE A 88 0.74 -11.07 -3.94
N GLU A 89 1.35 -11.40 -2.80
CA GLU A 89 0.97 -12.59 -2.04
C GLU A 89 -0.45 -12.44 -1.48
N GLY A 90 -1.32 -13.37 -1.87
CA GLY A 90 -2.72 -13.36 -1.48
C GLY A 90 -3.55 -12.27 -2.14
N ALA A 91 -3.03 -11.63 -3.20
CA ALA A 91 -3.75 -10.58 -3.91
C ALA A 91 -5.15 -11.03 -4.33
N GLN A 92 -6.13 -10.15 -4.14
CA GLN A 92 -7.52 -10.45 -4.49
C GLN A 92 -7.74 -10.40 -6.01
N LYS A 93 -6.98 -9.54 -6.71
CA LYS A 93 -7.05 -9.44 -8.17
C LYS A 93 -5.76 -8.86 -8.72
N ILE A 94 -5.29 -9.40 -9.84
CA ILE A 94 -4.15 -8.87 -10.57
C ILE A 94 -4.68 -8.38 -11.91
N TYR A 95 -4.62 -7.05 -12.12
CA TYR A 95 -4.98 -6.45 -13.40
C TYR A 95 -3.81 -6.53 -14.38
N ASP A 96 -2.63 -6.12 -13.91
CA ASP A 96 -1.40 -6.13 -14.68
C ASP A 96 -0.29 -6.71 -13.80
N PRO A 97 0.22 -7.92 -14.10
CA PRO A 97 1.39 -8.43 -13.43
C PRO A 97 2.60 -7.56 -13.75
N LEU A 98 3.64 -7.61 -12.92
CA LEU A 98 4.83 -6.79 -13.09
C LEU A 98 5.43 -6.99 -14.49
N GLY A 99 5.53 -5.91 -15.25
CA GLY A 99 6.05 -5.92 -16.60
C GLY A 99 5.87 -4.59 -17.31
N PRO A 100 6.25 -4.55 -18.60
CA PRO A 100 6.11 -3.32 -19.38
C PRO A 100 4.66 -3.01 -19.75
N CYS A 101 4.37 -1.73 -19.87
CA CYS A 101 3.11 -1.23 -20.42
C CYS A 101 3.38 -0.03 -21.34
N SER A 102 2.32 0.62 -21.83
CA SER A 102 2.47 1.72 -22.80
C SER A 102 3.23 2.93 -22.27
N TYR A 103 3.27 3.13 -20.95
CA TYR A 103 3.88 4.32 -20.33
C TYR A 103 5.02 4.00 -19.35
N SER A 104 5.31 2.74 -19.13
CA SER A 104 6.38 2.32 -18.19
C SER A 104 6.99 0.99 -18.64
N PRO A 105 8.32 0.83 -18.53
CA PRO A 105 8.94 -0.48 -18.75
C PRO A 105 8.71 -1.45 -17.59
N HIS A 106 8.18 -0.98 -16.45
CA HIS A 106 8.16 -1.74 -15.20
C HIS A 106 7.00 -1.29 -14.32
N MET A 107 5.84 -1.90 -14.53
CA MET A 107 4.58 -1.51 -13.88
C MET A 107 3.82 -2.74 -13.39
N ALA A 108 3.09 -2.59 -12.29
CA ALA A 108 2.10 -3.56 -11.83
C ALA A 108 0.86 -2.85 -11.34
N ALA A 109 -0.31 -3.45 -11.57
CA ALA A 109 -1.59 -2.96 -11.04
C ALA A 109 -2.38 -4.14 -10.49
N PHE A 110 -2.78 -4.04 -9.23
CA PHE A 110 -3.41 -5.16 -8.52
C PHE A 110 -4.15 -4.67 -7.27
N VAL A 111 -5.04 -5.53 -6.76
CA VAL A 111 -5.68 -5.35 -5.46
C VAL A 111 -5.02 -6.32 -4.49
N ASP A 112 -4.43 -5.80 -3.42
CA ASP A 112 -3.72 -6.64 -2.46
C ASP A 112 -4.69 -7.47 -1.60
N LYS A 113 -4.14 -8.30 -0.71
CA LYS A 113 -4.97 -9.18 0.13
C LYS A 113 -5.86 -8.43 1.10
N PHE A 114 -5.57 -7.15 1.37
CA PHE A 114 -6.38 -6.29 2.24
C PHE A 114 -7.45 -5.50 1.48
N GLY A 115 -7.52 -5.65 0.15
CA GLY A 115 -8.49 -4.96 -0.68
C GLY A 115 -8.05 -3.57 -1.15
N ILE A 116 -6.78 -3.24 -1.04
CA ILE A 116 -6.24 -1.95 -1.47
C ILE A 116 -5.75 -2.04 -2.91
N PHE A 117 -6.19 -1.09 -3.73
CA PHE A 117 -5.88 -1.04 -5.15
C PHE A 117 -4.62 -0.21 -5.41
N TRP A 118 -3.61 -0.85 -5.96
CA TRP A 118 -2.30 -0.26 -6.24
C TRP A 118 -2.01 -0.20 -7.73
N CYS A 119 -1.35 0.87 -8.14
CA CYS A 119 -0.55 0.94 -9.37
C CYS A 119 0.85 1.38 -8.96
N ILE A 120 1.84 0.57 -9.22
CA ILE A 120 3.23 0.87 -8.83
C ILE A 120 4.10 0.74 -10.07
N PHE A 121 4.84 1.78 -10.42
CA PHE A 121 5.61 1.77 -11.64
C PHE A 121 6.83 2.70 -11.57
N SER A 122 7.77 2.50 -12.48
CA SER A 122 8.93 3.38 -12.66
C SER A 122 9.03 3.88 -14.09
N ASP A 123 9.82 4.92 -14.28
CA ASP A 123 10.23 5.37 -15.62
C ASP A 123 11.05 4.31 -16.34
#